data_36821965e730a709bc5cb54ab42be21a
#
_entry.id   36821965e730a709bc5cb54ab42be21a
#
_cell.length_a   1.000
_cell.length_b   1.000
_cell.length_c   1.000
_cell.angle_alpha   90.00
_cell.angle_beta   90.00
_cell.angle_gamma   90.00
#
_symmetry.space_group_name_H-M   'P 1'
#
loop_
_entity.id
_entity.type
_entity.pdbx_description
1 polymer ?
#
loop_
_entity_poly.entity_id
_entity_poly.type
_entity_poly.pdbx_seq_one_letter_code
_entity_poly.pdbx_strand_id
1 'polypeptide(L)'
;VTSVPETAEFLDKIKDLGYSFAFKGGLSFSLGDIIIPEQKQNLIDDANNQVDNIIGNYNMGLITNNERYNQVIDVWTSANATLTELAMKQISEDQQGFNSVYMMLDSGARGSKEQIRQLTGMRGLMAKPKKSNVGGGEIIENPILSNFKEGLSILEYFISTHGARKGLADTALKTADAGYLTRRLHDLSLIHI
;
A
#
# COMPACT_ATOMS: atom_id res chain seq x y z
N VAL A 1 10.65 -37.46 6.20
CA VAL A 1 10.14 -36.87 7.43
C VAL A 1 11.30 -36.76 8.41
N THR A 2 11.75 -35.55 8.68
CA THR A 2 12.89 -35.23 9.53
C THR A 2 12.40 -34.89 10.95
N SER A 3 13.29 -35.04 11.93
CA SER A 3 13.01 -34.62 13.31
C SER A 3 12.98 -33.09 13.45
N VAL A 4 12.37 -32.56 14.51
CA VAL A 4 12.31 -31.11 14.76
C VAL A 4 13.70 -30.45 14.79
N PRO A 5 14.73 -31.03 15.47
CA PRO A 5 16.08 -30.47 15.45
C PRO A 5 16.72 -30.43 14.07
N GLU A 6 16.57 -31.49 13.27
CA GLU A 6 17.10 -31.54 11.91
C GLU A 6 16.42 -30.53 10.98
N THR A 7 15.12 -30.34 11.15
CA THR A 7 14.38 -29.32 10.41
C THR A 7 14.87 -27.90 10.76
N ALA A 8 15.13 -27.61 12.02
CA ALA A 8 15.67 -26.34 12.47
C ALA A 8 17.06 -26.06 11.86
N GLU A 9 17.95 -27.06 11.89
CA GLU A 9 19.29 -26.96 11.28
C GLU A 9 19.21 -26.75 9.75
N PHE A 10 18.29 -27.43 9.09
CA PHE A 10 18.06 -27.26 7.65
C PHE A 10 17.58 -25.83 7.30
N LEU A 11 16.63 -25.30 8.07
CA LEU A 11 16.14 -23.93 7.85
C LEU A 11 17.23 -22.87 8.11
N ASP A 12 18.08 -23.08 9.12
CA ASP A 12 19.22 -22.19 9.36
C ASP A 12 20.21 -22.20 8.20
N LYS A 13 20.52 -23.39 7.65
CA LYS A 13 21.40 -23.51 6.46
C LYS A 13 20.80 -22.81 5.23
N ILE A 14 19.48 -22.93 5.00
CA ILE A 14 18.80 -22.23 3.89
C ILE A 14 18.90 -20.69 4.09
N LYS A 15 18.64 -20.22 5.29
CA LYS A 15 18.75 -18.80 5.63
C LYS A 15 20.15 -18.27 5.35
N ASP A 16 21.19 -18.94 5.85
CA ASP A 16 22.58 -18.53 5.67
C ASP A 16 23.01 -18.58 4.20
N LEU A 17 22.54 -19.57 3.45
CA LEU A 17 22.75 -19.66 2.02
C LEU A 17 22.11 -18.47 1.29
N GLY A 18 20.86 -18.15 1.61
CA GLY A 18 20.13 -17.00 1.04
C GLY A 18 20.86 -15.69 1.25
N TYR A 19 21.28 -15.40 2.48
CA TYR A 19 22.06 -14.19 2.78
C TYR A 19 23.42 -14.15 2.09
N SER A 20 24.12 -15.27 2.03
CA SER A 20 25.41 -15.38 1.36
C SER A 20 25.29 -15.08 -0.15
N PHE A 21 24.27 -15.61 -0.81
CA PHE A 21 24.06 -15.36 -2.24
C PHE A 21 23.54 -13.95 -2.51
N ALA A 22 22.68 -13.40 -1.67
CA ALA A 22 22.24 -12.01 -1.78
C ALA A 22 23.44 -11.04 -1.67
N PHE A 23 24.36 -11.30 -0.75
CA PHE A 23 25.59 -10.53 -0.62
C PHE A 23 26.51 -10.67 -1.84
N LYS A 24 26.76 -11.91 -2.31
CA LYS A 24 27.56 -12.17 -3.50
C LYS A 24 26.97 -11.57 -4.77
N GLY A 25 25.65 -11.57 -4.90
CA GLY A 25 24.92 -10.96 -6.01
C GLY A 25 24.90 -9.43 -5.98
N GLY A 26 25.31 -8.81 -4.87
CA GLY A 26 25.33 -7.36 -4.72
C GLY A 26 23.93 -6.74 -4.78
N LEU A 27 22.90 -7.45 -4.28
CA LEU A 27 21.53 -6.98 -4.29
C LEU A 27 21.38 -5.75 -3.39
N SER A 28 21.17 -4.59 -3.99
CA SER A 28 20.92 -3.34 -3.32
C SER A 28 19.83 -2.57 -4.05
N PHE A 29 19.21 -1.62 -3.40
CA PHE A 29 18.21 -0.75 -4.02
C PHE A 29 18.45 0.71 -3.63
N SER A 30 18.05 1.59 -4.51
CA SER A 30 18.17 3.03 -4.33
C SER A 30 16.87 3.72 -4.69
N LEU A 31 16.77 5.03 -4.44
CA LEU A 31 15.65 5.84 -4.94
C LEU A 31 15.60 5.91 -6.47
N GLY A 32 16.71 5.62 -7.15
CA GLY A 32 16.77 5.52 -8.62
C GLY A 32 15.96 4.36 -9.16
N ASP A 33 15.91 3.24 -8.45
CA ASP A 33 15.19 2.02 -8.87
C ASP A 33 13.66 2.15 -8.78
N ILE A 34 13.19 3.22 -8.14
CA ILE A 34 11.77 3.58 -8.06
C ILE A 34 11.44 4.45 -9.26
N ILE A 35 10.75 3.90 -10.25
CA ILE A 35 10.40 4.59 -11.49
C ILE A 35 8.99 5.15 -11.37
N ILE A 36 8.83 6.42 -11.70
CA ILE A 36 7.52 7.09 -11.76
C ILE A 36 7.03 6.99 -13.20
N PRO A 37 5.81 6.48 -13.46
CA PRO A 37 5.25 6.40 -14.80
C PRO A 37 5.11 7.79 -15.44
N GLU A 38 5.60 7.95 -16.67
CA GLU A 38 5.47 9.22 -17.42
C GLU A 38 4.01 9.61 -17.66
N GLN A 39 3.13 8.60 -17.77
CA GLN A 39 1.69 8.80 -18.01
C GLN A 39 0.94 9.28 -16.75
N LYS A 40 1.60 9.34 -15.59
CA LYS A 40 0.98 9.75 -14.32
C LYS A 40 0.22 11.08 -14.46
N GLN A 41 0.86 12.09 -15.04
CA GLN A 41 0.27 13.42 -15.16
C GLN A 41 -0.98 13.41 -16.04
N ASN A 42 -0.94 12.72 -17.18
CA ASN A 42 -2.08 12.61 -18.07
C ASN A 42 -3.28 11.94 -17.38
N LEU A 43 -3.04 10.86 -16.63
CA LEU A 43 -4.11 10.19 -15.88
C LEU A 43 -4.71 11.08 -14.78
N ILE A 44 -3.89 11.87 -14.12
CA ILE A 44 -4.35 12.83 -13.11
C ILE A 44 -5.21 13.93 -13.77
N ASP A 45 -4.78 14.45 -14.91
CA ASP A 45 -5.50 15.50 -15.63
C ASP A 45 -6.84 14.99 -16.18
N ASP A 46 -6.88 13.76 -16.70
CA ASP A 46 -8.12 13.11 -17.12
C ASP A 46 -9.07 12.88 -15.93
N ALA A 47 -8.56 12.45 -14.79
CA ALA A 47 -9.37 12.29 -13.59
C ALA A 47 -9.91 13.64 -13.08
N ASN A 48 -9.12 14.70 -13.10
CA ASN A 48 -9.56 16.04 -12.75
C ASN A 48 -10.69 16.52 -13.67
N ASN A 49 -10.56 16.33 -15.01
CA ASN A 49 -11.59 16.70 -15.96
C ASN A 49 -12.92 15.95 -15.70
N GLN A 50 -12.85 14.67 -15.32
CA GLN A 50 -14.03 13.90 -14.93
C GLN A 50 -14.67 14.44 -13.65
N VAL A 51 -13.87 14.77 -12.65
CA VAL A 51 -14.33 15.37 -11.38
C VAL A 51 -14.99 16.72 -11.63
N ASP A 52 -14.42 17.56 -12.49
CA ASP A 52 -15.00 18.86 -12.84
C ASP A 52 -16.37 18.71 -13.52
N ASN A 53 -16.53 17.72 -14.41
CA ASN A 53 -17.84 17.40 -15.01
C ASN A 53 -18.85 16.95 -13.97
N ILE A 54 -18.46 16.14 -12.99
CA ILE A 54 -19.34 15.70 -11.90
C ILE A 54 -19.76 16.89 -11.04
N ILE A 55 -18.83 17.79 -10.72
CA ILE A 55 -19.13 19.04 -9.98
C ILE A 55 -20.06 19.92 -10.80
N GLY A 56 -19.87 20.02 -12.12
CA GLY A 56 -20.75 20.73 -13.03
C GLY A 56 -22.18 20.19 -13.00
N ASN A 57 -22.37 18.88 -13.07
CA ASN A 57 -23.66 18.23 -12.96
C ASN A 57 -24.34 18.47 -11.60
N TYR A 58 -23.56 18.48 -10.52
CA TYR A 58 -24.09 18.81 -9.20
C TYR A 58 -24.54 20.28 -9.13
N ASN A 59 -23.77 21.21 -9.66
CA ASN A 59 -24.11 22.65 -9.68
C ASN A 59 -25.37 22.94 -10.53
N MET A 60 -25.61 22.11 -11.57
CA MET A 60 -26.84 22.16 -12.37
C MET A 60 -28.03 21.50 -11.69
N GLY A 61 -27.86 20.88 -10.53
CA GLY A 61 -28.91 20.19 -9.79
C GLY A 61 -29.31 18.81 -10.37
N LEU A 62 -28.49 18.22 -11.25
CA LEU A 62 -28.79 16.94 -11.88
C LEU A 62 -28.52 15.73 -10.98
N ILE A 63 -27.62 15.88 -10.01
CA ILE A 63 -27.23 14.84 -9.07
C ILE A 63 -27.26 15.33 -7.63
N THR A 64 -27.44 14.40 -6.69
CA THR A 64 -27.42 14.70 -5.25
C THR A 64 -26.00 14.83 -4.73
N ASN A 65 -25.79 15.42 -3.55
CA ASN A 65 -24.49 15.54 -2.93
C ASN A 65 -23.85 14.16 -2.63
N ASN A 66 -24.67 13.16 -2.25
CA ASN A 66 -24.16 11.81 -1.98
C ASN A 66 -23.70 11.12 -3.27
N GLU A 67 -24.43 11.30 -4.36
CA GLU A 67 -24.04 10.79 -5.67
C GLU A 67 -22.74 11.45 -6.16
N ARG A 68 -22.65 12.78 -6.06
CA ARG A 68 -21.42 13.51 -6.37
C ARG A 68 -20.23 12.94 -5.59
N TYR A 69 -20.38 12.80 -4.27
CA TYR A 69 -19.34 12.26 -3.41
C TYR A 69 -18.89 10.85 -3.84
N ASN A 70 -19.84 9.95 -4.08
CA ASN A 70 -19.52 8.59 -4.50
C ASN A 70 -18.85 8.56 -5.87
N GLN A 71 -19.35 9.33 -6.85
CA GLN A 71 -18.76 9.40 -8.18
C GLN A 71 -17.33 9.95 -8.16
N VAL A 72 -17.03 10.96 -7.35
CA VAL A 72 -15.68 11.49 -7.20
C VAL A 72 -14.72 10.44 -6.61
N ILE A 73 -15.17 9.69 -5.60
CA ILE A 73 -14.36 8.60 -5.01
C ILE A 73 -14.11 7.49 -6.03
N ASP A 74 -15.12 7.13 -6.81
CA ASP A 74 -15.00 6.09 -7.84
C ASP A 74 -14.00 6.48 -8.93
N VAL A 75 -14.03 7.73 -9.40
CA VAL A 75 -13.05 8.25 -10.37
C VAL A 75 -11.63 8.15 -9.82
N TRP A 76 -11.38 8.61 -8.61
CA TRP A 76 -10.04 8.54 -8.01
C TRP A 76 -9.59 7.12 -7.69
N THR A 77 -10.51 6.24 -7.32
CA THR A 77 -10.20 4.83 -7.08
C THR A 77 -9.79 4.13 -8.38
N SER A 78 -10.53 4.39 -9.47
CA SER A 78 -10.23 3.85 -10.80
C SER A 78 -8.90 4.38 -11.34
N ALA A 79 -8.67 5.69 -11.26
CA ALA A 79 -7.41 6.31 -11.68
C ALA A 79 -6.21 5.72 -10.90
N ASN A 80 -6.37 5.53 -9.59
CA ASN A 80 -5.34 4.95 -8.74
C ASN A 80 -5.05 3.48 -9.09
N ALA A 81 -6.08 2.69 -9.42
CA ALA A 81 -5.90 1.30 -9.85
C ALA A 81 -5.13 1.23 -11.19
N THR A 82 -5.54 2.02 -12.18
CA THR A 82 -4.86 2.10 -13.48
C THR A 82 -3.40 2.53 -13.34
N LEU A 83 -3.14 3.56 -12.53
CA LEU A 83 -1.78 4.02 -12.28
C LEU A 83 -0.93 2.95 -11.59
N THR A 84 -1.52 2.16 -10.69
CA THR A 84 -0.83 1.05 -10.01
C THR A 84 -0.43 -0.04 -11.00
N GLU A 85 -1.31 -0.41 -11.92
CA GLU A 85 -1.02 -1.41 -12.95
C GLU A 85 0.10 -0.94 -13.90
N LEU A 86 0.04 0.32 -14.33
CA LEU A 86 1.09 0.91 -15.17
C LEU A 86 2.44 0.96 -14.45
N ALA A 87 2.46 1.37 -13.19
CA ALA A 87 3.67 1.40 -12.38
C ALA A 87 4.26 0.00 -12.21
N MET A 88 3.42 -1.00 -11.92
CA MET A 88 3.87 -2.38 -11.77
C MET A 88 4.42 -2.94 -13.08
N LYS A 89 3.76 -2.66 -14.21
CA LYS A 89 4.24 -3.08 -15.51
C LYS A 89 5.60 -2.46 -15.83
N GLN A 90 5.74 -1.18 -15.62
CA GLN A 90 6.98 -0.46 -15.90
C GLN A 90 8.16 -0.95 -15.06
N ILE A 91 7.94 -1.19 -13.75
CA ILE A 91 8.98 -1.74 -12.88
C ILE A 91 9.34 -3.19 -13.28
N SER A 92 8.37 -3.98 -13.75
CA SER A 92 8.62 -5.36 -14.19
C SER A 92 9.42 -5.44 -15.50
N GLU A 93 9.30 -4.44 -16.37
CA GLU A 93 10.02 -4.35 -17.64
C GLU A 93 11.38 -3.63 -17.51
N ASP A 94 11.59 -2.89 -16.43
CA ASP A 94 12.82 -2.18 -16.16
C ASP A 94 14.00 -3.11 -15.95
N GLN A 95 15.18 -2.72 -16.46
CA GLN A 95 16.42 -3.48 -16.40
C GLN A 95 16.26 -4.95 -16.83
N GLN A 96 15.39 -5.21 -17.80
CA GLN A 96 15.08 -6.58 -18.28
C GLN A 96 14.53 -7.50 -17.18
N GLY A 97 13.81 -6.95 -16.21
CA GLY A 97 13.24 -7.66 -15.06
C GLY A 97 14.17 -7.77 -13.85
N PHE A 98 15.35 -7.18 -13.89
CA PHE A 98 16.33 -7.20 -12.79
C PHE A 98 16.26 -5.94 -11.90
N ASN A 99 15.15 -5.20 -11.93
CA ASN A 99 14.95 -4.12 -10.96
C ASN A 99 14.88 -4.71 -9.54
N SER A 100 15.74 -4.21 -8.64
CA SER A 100 15.86 -4.76 -7.27
C SER A 100 14.57 -4.66 -6.46
N VAL A 101 13.78 -3.60 -6.66
CA VAL A 101 12.47 -3.42 -6.00
C VAL A 101 11.46 -4.44 -6.52
N TYR A 102 11.44 -4.67 -7.83
CA TYR A 102 10.58 -5.68 -8.43
C TYR A 102 10.94 -7.09 -7.96
N MET A 103 12.23 -7.44 -7.93
CA MET A 103 12.68 -8.74 -7.44
C MET A 103 12.27 -9.02 -6.00
N MET A 104 12.36 -8.01 -5.11
CA MET A 104 11.92 -8.16 -3.71
C MET A 104 10.41 -8.39 -3.61
N LEU A 105 9.62 -7.70 -4.44
CA LEU A 105 8.18 -7.86 -4.47
C LEU A 105 7.76 -9.22 -5.04
N ASP A 106 8.33 -9.60 -6.19
CA ASP A 106 7.96 -10.82 -6.91
C ASP A 106 8.33 -12.08 -6.11
N SER A 107 9.49 -12.07 -5.48
CA SER A 107 9.92 -13.15 -4.58
C SER A 107 9.10 -13.26 -3.29
N GLY A 108 8.30 -12.25 -2.95
CA GLY A 108 7.57 -12.19 -1.69
C GLY A 108 8.45 -11.97 -0.45
N ALA A 109 9.74 -11.67 -0.62
CA ALA A 109 10.67 -11.46 0.48
C ALA A 109 10.29 -10.24 1.32
N ARG A 110 9.96 -9.13 0.68
CA ARG A 110 9.52 -7.91 1.36
C ARG A 110 8.74 -6.99 0.41
N GLY A 111 7.78 -6.28 0.99
CA GLY A 111 6.99 -5.30 0.24
C GLY A 111 5.65 -5.84 -0.25
N SER A 112 4.76 -4.92 -0.55
CA SER A 112 3.47 -5.20 -1.17
C SER A 112 3.23 -4.26 -2.34
N LYS A 113 2.32 -4.62 -3.24
CA LYS A 113 1.91 -3.74 -4.36
C LYS A 113 1.46 -2.37 -3.87
N GLU A 114 0.77 -2.32 -2.73
CA GLU A 114 0.31 -1.08 -2.10
C GLU A 114 1.47 -0.16 -1.67
N GLN A 115 2.54 -0.74 -1.14
CA GLN A 115 3.72 0.03 -0.75
C GLN A 115 4.44 0.60 -1.96
N ILE A 116 4.57 -0.17 -3.04
CA ILE A 116 5.16 0.31 -4.30
C ILE A 116 4.30 1.39 -4.92
N ARG A 117 2.97 1.23 -4.92
CA ARG A 117 2.04 2.27 -5.39
C ARG A 117 2.28 3.61 -4.70
N GLN A 118 2.46 3.61 -3.38
CA GLN A 118 2.72 4.82 -2.62
C GLN A 118 4.10 5.44 -2.92
N LEU A 119 5.04 4.64 -3.38
CA LEU A 119 6.39 5.10 -3.76
C LEU A 119 6.44 5.67 -5.18
N THR A 120 5.74 5.06 -6.13
CA THR A 120 5.85 5.33 -7.58
C THR A 120 4.64 6.05 -8.16
N GLY A 121 3.46 5.72 -7.70
CA GLY A 121 2.20 6.23 -8.22
C GLY A 121 1.70 7.45 -7.46
N MET A 122 0.59 7.28 -6.75
CA MET A 122 0.05 8.29 -5.84
C MET A 122 -0.38 7.64 -4.53
N ARG A 123 -0.39 8.40 -3.45
CA ARG A 123 -0.84 7.88 -2.17
C ARG A 123 -2.35 7.61 -2.15
N GLY A 124 -3.13 8.44 -2.84
CA GLY A 124 -4.56 8.25 -3.05
C GLY A 124 -5.45 8.79 -1.93
N LEU A 125 -6.64 8.21 -1.81
CA LEU A 125 -7.67 8.67 -0.89
C LEU A 125 -7.32 8.34 0.57
N MET A 126 -7.61 9.29 1.48
CA MET A 126 -7.37 9.16 2.91
C MET A 126 -8.69 9.19 3.69
N ALA A 127 -8.75 8.41 4.77
CA ALA A 127 -9.89 8.43 5.68
C ALA A 127 -9.85 9.66 6.60
N LYS A 128 -11.01 10.28 6.83
CA LYS A 128 -11.15 11.33 7.82
C LYS A 128 -10.91 10.79 9.25
N PRO A 129 -10.35 11.60 10.16
CA PRO A 129 -10.29 11.23 11.57
C PRO A 129 -11.71 11.13 12.14
N LYS A 130 -12.01 10.02 12.83
CA LYS A 130 -13.32 9.83 13.44
C LYS A 130 -13.53 10.81 14.61
N LYS A 131 -14.58 11.61 14.56
CA LYS A 131 -15.00 12.47 15.68
C LYS A 131 -15.94 11.77 16.67
N SER A 132 -16.56 10.64 16.30
CA SER A 132 -17.48 9.89 17.16
C SER A 132 -17.57 8.43 16.70
N ASN A 133 -18.01 7.55 17.60
CA ASN A 133 -18.17 6.10 17.36
C ASN A 133 -19.36 5.73 16.46
N VAL A 134 -20.04 6.70 15.86
CA VAL A 134 -21.23 6.50 15.04
C VAL A 134 -20.90 6.81 13.58
N GLY A 135 -20.92 5.78 12.74
CA GLY A 135 -20.84 5.88 11.29
C GLY A 135 -19.48 5.48 10.71
N GLY A 136 -19.52 4.85 9.54
CA GLY A 136 -18.35 4.47 8.75
C GLY A 136 -17.42 5.65 8.50
N GLY A 137 -16.11 5.40 8.44
CA GLY A 137 -15.12 6.46 8.22
C GLY A 137 -15.36 7.13 6.87
N GLU A 138 -15.78 8.38 6.86
CA GLU A 138 -15.82 9.18 5.63
C GLU A 138 -14.41 9.28 5.02
N ILE A 139 -14.35 9.21 3.72
CA ILE A 139 -13.13 9.41 2.95
C ILE A 139 -13.01 10.91 2.62
N ILE A 140 -11.79 11.43 2.60
CA ILE A 140 -11.52 12.79 2.14
C ILE A 140 -11.61 12.80 0.62
N GLU A 141 -12.46 13.65 0.04
CA GLU A 141 -12.70 13.71 -1.40
C GLU A 141 -11.44 14.04 -2.21
N ASN A 142 -10.58 14.89 -1.66
CA ASN A 142 -9.33 15.26 -2.30
C ASN A 142 -8.28 14.19 -2.02
N PRO A 143 -7.80 13.45 -3.05
CA PRO A 143 -6.75 12.46 -2.88
C PRO A 143 -5.39 13.14 -2.69
N ILE A 144 -4.43 12.39 -2.16
CA ILE A 144 -3.03 12.78 -2.17
C ILE A 144 -2.43 12.29 -3.50
N LEU A 145 -2.14 13.24 -4.40
CA LEU A 145 -1.62 12.97 -5.73
C LEU A 145 -0.12 12.68 -5.74
N SER A 146 0.60 13.21 -4.77
CA SER A 146 2.03 13.04 -4.63
C SER A 146 2.37 11.62 -4.15
N ASN A 147 3.54 11.14 -4.55
CA ASN A 147 4.17 9.92 -4.03
C ASN A 147 5.32 10.26 -3.08
N PHE A 148 5.88 9.24 -2.43
CA PHE A 148 7.00 9.47 -1.51
C PHE A 148 8.32 9.83 -2.20
N LYS A 149 8.50 9.46 -3.47
CA LYS A 149 9.70 9.82 -4.23
C LYS A 149 9.72 11.31 -4.57
N GLU A 150 8.57 11.86 -4.97
CA GLU A 150 8.41 13.30 -5.27
C GLU A 150 8.39 14.15 -4.00
N GLY A 151 7.97 13.57 -2.89
CA GLY A 151 7.72 14.26 -1.63
C GLY A 151 6.29 14.79 -1.51
N LEU A 152 5.79 14.88 -0.28
CA LEU A 152 4.46 15.37 0.03
C LEU A 152 4.49 16.86 0.33
N SER A 153 3.43 17.58 -0.04
CA SER A 153 3.19 18.94 0.44
C SER A 153 2.86 18.93 1.94
N ILE A 154 2.96 20.08 2.59
CA ILE A 154 2.69 20.20 4.03
C ILE A 154 1.27 19.74 4.37
N LEU A 155 0.28 20.13 3.55
CA LEU A 155 -1.12 19.74 3.77
C LEU A 155 -1.33 18.23 3.54
N GLU A 156 -0.76 17.67 2.51
CA GLU A 156 -0.84 16.23 2.22
C GLU A 156 -0.16 15.41 3.32
N TYR A 157 0.99 15.87 3.81
CA TYR A 157 1.65 15.25 4.95
C TYR A 157 0.77 15.27 6.20
N PHE A 158 0.18 16.42 6.52
CA PHE A 158 -0.72 16.53 7.68
C PHE A 158 -1.91 15.59 7.59
N ILE A 159 -2.59 15.54 6.45
CA ILE A 159 -3.71 14.61 6.20
C ILE A 159 -3.25 13.17 6.37
N SER A 160 -2.07 12.85 5.87
CA SER A 160 -1.53 11.49 5.93
C SER A 160 -1.17 11.02 7.34
N THR A 161 -0.82 11.94 8.25
CA THR A 161 -0.46 11.60 9.63
C THR A 161 -1.62 11.02 10.44
N HIS A 162 -2.85 11.39 10.13
CA HIS A 162 -4.04 10.81 10.78
C HIS A 162 -4.17 9.32 10.52
N GLY A 163 -4.00 8.91 9.26
CA GLY A 163 -4.00 7.49 8.87
C GLY A 163 -2.82 6.72 9.48
N ALA A 164 -1.63 7.31 9.50
CA ALA A 164 -0.45 6.70 10.08
C ALA A 164 -0.61 6.47 11.59
N ARG A 165 -1.09 7.47 12.33
CA ARG A 165 -1.34 7.34 13.79
C ARG A 165 -2.35 6.25 14.08
N LYS A 166 -3.45 6.18 13.33
CA LYS A 166 -4.46 5.13 13.46
C LYS A 166 -3.87 3.75 13.18
N GLY A 167 -3.11 3.60 12.09
CA GLY A 167 -2.47 2.33 11.73
C GLY A 167 -1.48 1.85 12.81
N LEU A 168 -0.69 2.74 13.40
CA LEU A 168 0.22 2.41 14.50
C LEU A 168 -0.53 1.95 15.75
N ALA A 169 -1.60 2.64 16.13
CA ALA A 169 -2.44 2.27 17.27
C ALA A 169 -3.13 0.91 17.04
N ASP A 170 -3.73 0.70 15.87
CA ASP A 170 -4.39 -0.55 15.50
C ASP A 170 -3.39 -1.73 15.51
N THR A 171 -2.18 -1.55 15.02
CA THR A 171 -1.14 -2.57 15.02
C THR A 171 -0.75 -2.95 16.45
N ALA A 172 -0.54 -1.97 17.32
CA ALA A 172 -0.19 -2.23 18.73
C ALA A 172 -1.25 -3.02 19.47
N LEU A 173 -2.53 -2.68 19.29
CA LEU A 173 -3.66 -3.39 19.92
C LEU A 173 -3.85 -4.81 19.35
N LYS A 174 -3.84 -4.95 18.04
CA LYS A 174 -4.01 -6.26 17.38
C LYS A 174 -2.88 -7.24 17.69
N THR A 175 -1.67 -6.76 17.91
CA THR A 175 -0.54 -7.61 18.30
C THR A 175 -0.78 -8.27 19.68
N ALA A 176 -1.30 -7.53 20.64
CA ALA A 176 -1.64 -8.04 21.96
C ALA A 176 -2.75 -9.09 21.89
N ASP A 177 -3.82 -8.83 21.13
CA ASP A 177 -4.94 -9.74 20.93
C ASP A 177 -4.50 -11.04 20.22
N ALA A 178 -3.68 -10.93 19.19
CA ALA A 178 -3.12 -12.08 18.49
C ALA A 178 -2.23 -12.95 19.40
N GLY A 179 -1.39 -12.32 20.23
CA GLY A 179 -0.54 -13.01 21.18
C GLY A 179 -1.37 -13.76 22.25
N TYR A 180 -2.41 -13.15 22.76
CA TYR A 180 -3.32 -13.79 23.71
C TYR A 180 -4.10 -14.95 23.08
N LEU A 181 -4.60 -14.79 21.86
CA LEU A 181 -5.27 -15.87 21.13
C LEU A 181 -4.33 -17.07 20.89
N THR A 182 -3.12 -16.80 20.41
CA THR A 182 -2.11 -17.85 20.17
C THR A 182 -1.80 -18.63 21.45
N ARG A 183 -1.61 -17.93 22.58
CA ARG A 183 -1.39 -18.58 23.88
C ARG A 183 -2.57 -19.46 24.27
N ARG A 184 -3.80 -18.99 24.14
CA ARG A 184 -5.00 -19.79 24.46
C ARG A 184 -5.13 -21.03 23.59
N LEU A 185 -4.83 -20.93 22.29
CA LEU A 185 -4.84 -22.06 21.38
C LEU A 185 -3.77 -23.09 21.74
N HIS A 186 -2.59 -22.64 22.11
CA HIS A 186 -1.52 -23.52 22.58
C HIS A 186 -1.91 -24.25 23.88
N ASP A 187 -2.44 -23.55 24.87
CA ASP A 187 -2.87 -24.11 26.11
C ASP A 187 -3.98 -25.17 25.92
N LEU A 188 -4.93 -24.90 25.00
CA LEU A 188 -5.97 -25.88 24.62
C LEU A 188 -5.39 -27.10 23.91
N SER A 189 -4.39 -26.91 23.01
CA SER A 189 -3.70 -27.99 22.32
C SER A 189 -3.01 -28.94 23.32
N LEU A 190 -2.39 -28.41 24.37
CA LEU A 190 -1.72 -29.19 25.40
C LEU A 190 -2.70 -30.04 26.28
N ILE A 191 -3.95 -29.60 26.39
CA ILE A 191 -4.98 -30.36 27.10
C ILE A 191 -5.46 -31.56 26.28
N HIS A 192 -5.36 -31.50 24.98
CA HIS A 192 -5.80 -32.54 24.03
C HIS A 192 -4.72 -33.56 23.66
N ILE A 193 -3.48 -33.36 24.07
CA ILE A 193 -2.36 -34.30 23.88
C ILE A 193 -2.20 -35.12 25.17
#